data_e27bda525b2a61a85a87a727096c9e5d
#
_entry.id   e27bda525b2a61a85a87a727096c9e5d
#
_cell.length_a   1.000
_cell.length_b   1.000
_cell.length_c   1.000
_cell.angle_alpha   90.00
_cell.angle_beta   90.00
_cell.angle_gamma   90.00
#
_symmetry.space_group_name_H-M   'P 1'
#
loop_
_entity.id
_entity.type
_entity.pdbx_description
1 polymer ?
#
loop_
_entity_poly.entity_id
_entity_poly.type
_entity_poly.pdbx_seq_one_letter_code
_entity_poly.pdbx_strand_id
1 'polypeptide(L)'
;MVRGDSGVGKTVLLEHLAGQASGAGCRVARAVGVQSEMELAFAGLHQLCAPMLGRVERLPVPQRDALRTAFGLAAGPPPDRFFVGLAVLSLLAEVAGDRPLLCLIDDEQWLDHASALALGFVARRLGADPVGLVFAARDPGTELAGLPELEVTGLGDSDARALLEAALAGPLDARVRDLIIAETRGNPLALLELPHGLTPAELAGGFGLPGAAPLAGRIEDSFARQLDALPETTRRLLQLAAADPSGDRSLVWRAAGRLGIPVRAGAPATEAGLVEFASQVRFRHPLARSAAYRSASLSGRQQMHAALAEVTDPAADPDRRAWHRAEAAAGPDEEVAAELERSAGRAQARGGLAAAAAFWTGRCC
;
A
#
# COMPACT_ATOMS: atom_id res chain seq x y z
N MET A 1 15.21 -9.12 4.59
CA MET A 1 14.48 -8.07 3.86
C MET A 1 14.56 -8.37 2.37
N VAL A 2 13.46 -8.25 1.61
CA VAL A 2 13.41 -8.40 0.15
C VAL A 2 13.48 -7.00 -0.46
N ARG A 3 14.56 -6.69 -1.17
CA ARG A 3 14.81 -5.39 -1.78
C ARG A 3 14.79 -5.49 -3.31
N GLY A 4 14.36 -4.45 -4.01
CA GLY A 4 14.42 -4.38 -5.46
C GLY A 4 13.52 -3.30 -6.05
N ASP A 5 13.71 -3.02 -7.32
CA ASP A 5 12.98 -1.99 -8.05
C ASP A 5 11.46 -2.18 -8.05
N SER A 6 10.73 -1.12 -8.38
CA SER A 6 9.27 -1.21 -8.58
C SER A 6 8.95 -2.19 -9.70
N GLY A 7 7.97 -3.07 -9.47
CA GLY A 7 7.52 -4.03 -10.48
C GLY A 7 8.39 -5.26 -10.66
N VAL A 8 9.47 -5.42 -9.87
CA VAL A 8 10.38 -6.58 -9.96
C VAL A 8 9.77 -7.88 -9.42
N GLY A 9 8.60 -7.81 -8.77
CA GLY A 9 7.88 -9.01 -8.31
C GLY A 9 7.94 -9.26 -6.80
N LYS A 10 8.38 -8.30 -5.96
CA LYS A 10 8.48 -8.46 -4.49
C LYS A 10 7.17 -8.94 -3.86
N THR A 11 6.06 -8.29 -4.17
CA THR A 11 4.71 -8.68 -3.68
C THR A 11 4.36 -10.12 -4.06
N VAL A 12 4.65 -10.52 -5.31
CA VAL A 12 4.39 -11.90 -5.78
C VAL A 12 5.23 -12.91 -4.99
N LEU A 13 6.48 -12.57 -4.69
CA LEU A 13 7.33 -13.41 -3.84
C LEU A 13 6.78 -13.53 -2.42
N LEU A 14 6.29 -12.43 -1.82
CA LEU A 14 5.63 -12.48 -0.51
C LEU A 14 4.36 -13.32 -0.54
N GLU A 15 3.55 -13.23 -1.59
CA GLU A 15 2.33 -14.04 -1.75
C GLU A 15 2.66 -15.52 -1.90
N HIS A 16 3.66 -15.84 -2.70
CA HIS A 16 4.16 -17.21 -2.83
C HIS A 16 4.64 -17.77 -1.49
N LEU A 17 5.46 -17.01 -0.76
CA LEU A 17 5.94 -17.38 0.56
C LEU A 17 4.79 -17.60 1.56
N ALA A 18 3.76 -16.74 1.51
CA ALA A 18 2.57 -16.89 2.33
C ALA A 18 1.82 -18.20 2.04
N GLY A 19 1.68 -18.54 0.75
CA GLY A 19 1.06 -19.81 0.34
C GLY A 19 1.84 -21.03 0.83
N GLN A 20 3.16 -21.03 0.67
CA GLN A 20 4.06 -22.08 1.16
C GLN A 20 3.97 -22.24 2.69
N ALA A 21 4.08 -21.13 3.43
CA ALA A 21 4.00 -21.12 4.89
C ALA A 21 2.65 -21.64 5.39
N SER A 22 1.55 -21.20 4.77
CA SER A 22 0.20 -21.68 5.11
C SER A 22 0.06 -23.18 4.85
N GLY A 23 0.57 -23.68 3.71
CA GLY A 23 0.60 -25.10 3.37
C GLY A 23 1.44 -25.92 4.36
N ALA A 24 2.48 -25.33 4.95
CA ALA A 24 3.32 -25.92 6.00
C ALA A 24 2.71 -25.81 7.41
N GLY A 25 1.50 -25.25 7.56
CA GLY A 25 0.81 -25.13 8.84
C GLY A 25 1.18 -23.88 9.64
N CYS A 26 1.98 -22.97 9.09
CA CYS A 26 2.31 -21.71 9.75
C CYS A 26 1.09 -20.76 9.72
N ARG A 27 0.98 -19.91 10.75
CA ARG A 27 0.08 -18.77 10.73
C ARG A 27 0.75 -17.64 9.94
N VAL A 28 -0.01 -16.94 9.10
CA VAL A 28 0.49 -15.79 8.34
C VAL A 28 -0.24 -14.53 8.77
N ALA A 29 0.51 -13.49 9.16
CA ALA A 29 0.03 -12.14 9.40
C ALA A 29 0.61 -11.20 8.33
N ARG A 30 -0.15 -10.19 7.93
CA ARG A 30 0.24 -9.29 6.83
C ARG A 30 0.02 -7.84 7.22
N ALA A 31 0.93 -6.98 6.78
CA ALA A 31 0.74 -5.54 6.72
C ALA A 31 1.25 -5.02 5.38
N VAL A 32 0.68 -3.92 4.93
CA VAL A 32 1.09 -3.23 3.72
C VAL A 32 1.29 -1.76 4.06
N GLY A 33 2.46 -1.23 3.76
CA GLY A 33 2.71 0.20 3.88
C GLY A 33 1.84 0.97 2.89
N VAL A 34 1.22 2.05 3.36
CA VAL A 34 0.34 2.89 2.54
C VAL A 34 0.79 4.33 2.65
N GLN A 35 1.15 4.95 1.52
CA GLN A 35 1.75 6.29 1.48
C GLN A 35 0.96 7.34 2.27
N SER A 36 -0.36 7.30 2.24
CA SER A 36 -1.23 8.25 2.95
C SER A 36 -1.43 7.90 4.43
N GLU A 37 -0.99 6.73 4.89
CA GLU A 37 -1.02 6.34 6.30
C GLU A 37 0.34 6.54 6.99
N MET A 38 1.37 6.98 6.26
CA MET A 38 2.71 7.24 6.83
C MET A 38 2.68 8.19 8.04
N GLU A 39 1.66 9.02 8.11
CA GLU A 39 1.46 10.01 9.17
C GLU A 39 0.55 9.50 10.30
N LEU A 40 -0.09 8.34 10.13
CA LEU A 40 -0.94 7.72 11.15
C LEU A 40 -0.08 6.82 12.04
N ALA A 41 0.30 7.31 13.22
CA ALA A 41 1.15 6.56 14.14
C ALA A 41 0.60 5.17 14.45
N PHE A 42 1.45 4.16 14.28
CA PHE A 42 1.16 2.74 14.51
C PHE A 42 0.10 2.13 13.58
N ALA A 43 -0.24 2.75 12.45
CA ALA A 43 -1.22 2.20 11.51
C ALA A 43 -0.75 0.85 10.93
N GLY A 44 0.47 0.77 10.43
CA GLY A 44 1.04 -0.48 9.92
C GLY A 44 1.18 -1.56 11.00
N LEU A 45 1.59 -1.15 12.20
CA LEU A 45 1.70 -2.07 13.33
C LEU A 45 0.33 -2.60 13.78
N HIS A 46 -0.67 -1.73 13.83
CA HIS A 46 -2.05 -2.13 14.14
C HIS A 46 -2.59 -3.11 13.10
N GLN A 47 -2.35 -2.85 11.81
CA GLN A 47 -2.76 -3.76 10.72
C GLN A 47 -2.16 -5.16 10.91
N LEU A 48 -0.85 -5.25 11.22
CA LEU A 48 -0.18 -6.52 11.48
C LEU A 48 -0.74 -7.25 12.70
N CYS A 49 -0.98 -6.51 13.79
CA CYS A 49 -1.41 -7.06 15.08
C CYS A 49 -2.92 -7.32 15.18
N ALA A 50 -3.74 -6.71 14.31
CA ALA A 50 -5.21 -6.79 14.39
C ALA A 50 -5.76 -8.22 14.54
N PRO A 51 -5.29 -9.24 13.78
CA PRO A 51 -5.75 -10.62 13.94
C PRO A 51 -5.36 -11.26 15.27
N MET A 52 -4.47 -10.64 16.04
CA MET A 52 -3.86 -11.16 17.26
C MET A 52 -4.30 -10.42 18.52
N LEU A 53 -5.10 -9.37 18.39
CA LEU A 53 -5.52 -8.51 19.51
C LEU A 53 -6.23 -9.26 20.64
N GLY A 54 -6.90 -10.37 20.34
CA GLY A 54 -7.49 -11.23 21.38
C GLY A 54 -6.48 -11.87 22.35
N ARG A 55 -5.17 -11.82 22.04
CA ARG A 55 -4.10 -12.31 22.91
C ARG A 55 -3.44 -11.23 23.77
N VAL A 56 -3.77 -9.95 23.52
CA VAL A 56 -3.15 -8.81 24.22
C VAL A 56 -3.36 -8.88 25.75
N GLU A 57 -4.48 -9.43 26.21
CA GLU A 57 -4.78 -9.58 27.62
C GLU A 57 -3.85 -10.58 28.36
N ARG A 58 -3.10 -11.41 27.63
CA ARG A 58 -2.11 -12.33 28.21
C ARG A 58 -0.74 -11.69 28.43
N LEU A 59 -0.54 -10.48 27.90
CA LEU A 59 0.71 -9.75 28.08
C LEU A 59 0.85 -9.20 29.50
N PRO A 60 2.10 -8.99 29.99
CA PRO A 60 2.34 -8.23 31.19
C PRO A 60 1.68 -6.85 31.16
N VAL A 61 1.15 -6.39 32.29
CA VAL A 61 0.36 -5.15 32.39
C VAL A 61 1.01 -3.95 31.68
N PRO A 62 2.30 -3.62 31.92
CA PRO A 62 2.91 -2.46 31.26
C PRO A 62 2.95 -2.57 29.73
N GLN A 63 3.18 -3.77 29.20
CA GLN A 63 3.21 -4.05 27.76
C GLN A 63 1.82 -3.96 27.13
N ARG A 64 0.84 -4.58 27.80
CA ARG A 64 -0.57 -4.55 27.40
C ARG A 64 -1.08 -3.12 27.33
N ASP A 65 -0.84 -2.35 28.37
CA ASP A 65 -1.35 -0.99 28.46
C ASP A 65 -0.68 -0.07 27.43
N ALA A 66 0.64 -0.24 27.20
CA ALA A 66 1.36 0.49 26.15
C ALA A 66 0.79 0.18 24.76
N LEU A 67 0.52 -1.10 24.45
CA LEU A 67 -0.01 -1.50 23.14
C LEU A 67 -1.46 -1.03 22.95
N ARG A 68 -2.29 -1.13 23.99
CA ARG A 68 -3.69 -0.64 23.94
C ARG A 68 -3.75 0.88 23.74
N THR A 69 -2.86 1.63 24.40
CA THR A 69 -2.77 3.08 24.21
C THR A 69 -2.25 3.43 22.81
N ALA A 70 -1.21 2.73 22.32
CA ALA A 70 -0.68 2.93 20.98
C ALA A 70 -1.75 2.72 19.88
N PHE A 71 -2.64 1.74 20.08
CA PHE A 71 -3.72 1.43 19.15
C PHE A 71 -5.03 2.21 19.41
N GLY A 72 -5.03 3.12 20.37
CA GLY A 72 -6.23 3.91 20.70
C GLY A 72 -7.35 3.10 21.37
N LEU A 73 -7.06 1.90 21.87
CA LEU A 73 -8.01 1.02 22.55
C LEU A 73 -8.18 1.37 24.04
N ALA A 74 -7.31 2.22 24.58
CA ALA A 74 -7.38 2.74 25.93
C ALA A 74 -6.87 4.19 25.98
N ALA A 75 -7.46 5.01 26.84
CA ALA A 75 -6.93 6.33 27.16
C ALA A 75 -5.71 6.19 28.08
N GLY A 76 -4.70 7.02 27.90
CA GLY A 76 -3.49 7.02 28.71
C GLY A 76 -2.47 8.06 28.26
N PRO A 77 -1.37 8.24 28.98
CA PRO A 77 -0.25 9.04 28.51
C PRO A 77 0.38 8.40 27.27
N PRO A 78 1.13 9.17 26.44
CA PRO A 78 1.84 8.62 25.30
C PRO A 78 2.65 7.39 25.70
N PRO A 79 2.50 6.24 25.02
CA PRO A 79 3.17 5.01 25.41
C PRO A 79 4.67 5.11 25.18
N ASP A 80 5.45 4.55 26.09
CA ASP A 80 6.89 4.41 25.88
C ASP A 80 7.15 3.46 24.69
N ARG A 81 7.92 3.92 23.71
CA ARG A 81 8.24 3.18 22.49
C ARG A 81 8.93 1.84 22.75
N PHE A 82 9.74 1.79 23.81
CA PHE A 82 10.37 0.54 24.22
C PHE A 82 9.32 -0.49 24.66
N PHE A 83 8.33 -0.08 25.48
CA PHE A 83 7.26 -0.97 25.89
C PHE A 83 6.34 -1.37 24.74
N VAL A 84 6.11 -0.50 23.76
CA VAL A 84 5.37 -0.88 22.54
C VAL A 84 6.14 -1.96 21.77
N GLY A 85 7.43 -1.75 21.50
CA GLY A 85 8.25 -2.75 20.82
C GLY A 85 8.32 -4.09 21.58
N LEU A 86 8.47 -4.03 22.89
CA LEU A 86 8.50 -5.22 23.74
C LEU A 86 7.14 -5.93 23.78
N ALA A 87 6.03 -5.19 23.80
CA ALA A 87 4.69 -5.74 23.75
C ALA A 87 4.42 -6.47 22.43
N VAL A 88 4.86 -5.90 21.30
CA VAL A 88 4.75 -6.56 19.99
C VAL A 88 5.57 -7.84 19.97
N LEU A 89 6.82 -7.79 20.40
CA LEU A 89 7.67 -8.98 20.49
C LEU A 89 7.00 -10.09 21.30
N SER A 90 6.49 -9.74 22.49
CA SER A 90 5.81 -10.71 23.39
C SER A 90 4.50 -11.22 22.78
N LEU A 91 3.74 -10.36 22.07
CA LEU A 91 2.51 -10.77 21.39
C LEU A 91 2.79 -11.76 20.26
N LEU A 92 3.80 -11.49 19.43
CA LEU A 92 4.19 -12.40 18.34
C LEU A 92 4.67 -13.76 18.90
N ALA A 93 5.48 -13.75 19.96
CA ALA A 93 5.94 -14.97 20.64
C ALA A 93 4.77 -15.77 21.24
N GLU A 94 3.82 -15.10 21.91
CA GLU A 94 2.61 -15.73 22.46
C GLU A 94 1.75 -16.38 21.38
N VAL A 95 1.61 -15.73 20.22
CA VAL A 95 0.85 -16.25 19.07
C VAL A 95 1.59 -17.41 18.42
N ALA A 96 2.92 -17.33 18.34
CA ALA A 96 3.78 -18.34 17.73
C ALA A 96 3.90 -19.60 18.59
N GLY A 97 3.61 -19.53 19.89
CA GLY A 97 3.63 -20.67 20.79
C GLY A 97 2.69 -21.82 20.39
N ASP A 98 1.59 -21.50 19.69
CA ASP A 98 0.65 -22.51 19.18
C ASP A 98 1.10 -23.10 17.83
N ARG A 99 1.58 -22.24 16.93
CA ARG A 99 2.03 -22.56 15.56
C ARG A 99 3.02 -21.50 15.10
N PRO A 100 4.05 -21.86 14.31
CA PRO A 100 4.98 -20.88 13.76
C PRO A 100 4.23 -19.73 13.08
N LEU A 101 4.72 -18.52 13.28
CA LEU A 101 4.12 -17.28 12.75
C LEU A 101 5.04 -16.65 11.71
N LEU A 102 4.49 -16.37 10.54
CA LEU A 102 5.14 -15.58 9.50
C LEU A 102 4.45 -14.24 9.37
N CYS A 103 5.20 -13.17 9.60
CA CYS A 103 4.77 -11.79 9.41
C CYS A 103 5.34 -11.25 8.10
N LEU A 104 4.49 -10.81 7.20
CA LEU A 104 4.86 -10.26 5.90
C LEU A 104 4.48 -8.78 5.86
N ILE A 105 5.45 -7.94 5.59
CA ILE A 105 5.29 -6.49 5.51
C ILE A 105 5.67 -6.06 4.08
N ASP A 106 4.68 -5.70 3.28
CA ASP A 106 4.92 -5.21 1.92
C ASP A 106 4.98 -3.68 1.89
N ASP A 107 5.67 -3.13 0.89
CA ASP A 107 5.86 -1.69 0.70
C ASP A 107 6.31 -0.96 1.98
N GLU A 108 7.33 -1.51 2.66
CA GLU A 108 7.86 -1.00 3.93
C GLU A 108 8.19 0.49 3.89
N GLN A 109 8.65 1.00 2.75
CA GLN A 109 8.96 2.44 2.55
C GLN A 109 7.74 3.36 2.77
N TRP A 110 6.53 2.82 2.85
CA TRP A 110 5.28 3.53 3.13
C TRP A 110 4.71 3.23 4.52
N LEU A 111 5.46 2.54 5.38
CA LEU A 111 5.06 2.40 6.78
C LEU A 111 5.17 3.73 7.51
N ASP A 112 4.29 3.95 8.46
CA ASP A 112 4.47 5.04 9.42
C ASP A 112 5.73 4.81 10.26
N HIS A 113 6.41 5.90 10.61
CA HIS A 113 7.69 5.86 11.31
C HIS A 113 7.63 5.12 12.67
N ALA A 114 6.51 5.22 13.39
CA ALA A 114 6.36 4.55 14.68
C ALA A 114 6.27 3.03 14.53
N SER A 115 5.55 2.55 13.49
CA SER A 115 5.52 1.13 13.12
C SER A 115 6.86 0.61 12.66
N ALA A 116 7.58 1.35 11.79
CA ALA A 116 8.90 0.95 11.30
C ALA A 116 9.91 0.80 12.45
N LEU A 117 9.93 1.75 13.41
CA LEU A 117 10.77 1.67 14.62
C LEU A 117 10.43 0.45 15.48
N ALA A 118 9.15 0.19 15.74
CA ALA A 118 8.72 -0.94 16.56
C ALA A 118 9.05 -2.28 15.88
N LEU A 119 8.80 -2.41 14.58
CA LEU A 119 9.11 -3.62 13.82
C LEU A 119 10.61 -3.84 13.66
N GLY A 120 11.40 -2.78 13.48
CA GLY A 120 12.86 -2.85 13.48
C GLY A 120 13.44 -3.29 14.83
N PHE A 121 12.85 -2.82 15.93
CA PHE A 121 13.20 -3.29 17.28
C PHE A 121 12.90 -4.79 17.43
N VAL A 122 11.73 -5.25 17.00
CA VAL A 122 11.31 -6.66 17.05
C VAL A 122 12.22 -7.52 16.19
N ALA A 123 12.46 -7.15 14.93
CA ALA A 123 13.24 -7.90 13.97
C ALA A 123 14.65 -8.24 14.47
N ARG A 124 15.27 -7.34 15.23
CA ARG A 124 16.60 -7.55 15.83
C ARG A 124 16.59 -8.43 17.09
N ARG A 125 15.40 -8.81 17.59
CA ARG A 125 15.22 -9.55 18.86
C ARG A 125 14.46 -10.85 18.72
N LEU A 126 14.07 -11.24 17.53
CA LEU A 126 13.48 -12.54 17.21
C LEU A 126 14.56 -13.64 17.35
N GLY A 127 14.88 -14.03 18.56
CA GLY A 127 15.94 -15.01 18.81
C GLY A 127 15.50 -16.46 18.53
N ALA A 128 14.92 -17.12 19.54
CA ALA A 128 14.54 -18.53 19.51
C ALA A 128 13.04 -18.75 19.23
N ASP A 129 12.25 -17.67 19.10
CA ASP A 129 10.82 -17.78 18.86
C ASP A 129 10.55 -18.25 17.43
N PRO A 130 9.53 -19.12 17.20
CA PRO A 130 9.18 -19.58 15.87
C PRO A 130 8.41 -18.50 15.09
N VAL A 131 9.02 -17.30 14.95
CA VAL A 131 8.49 -16.12 14.28
C VAL A 131 9.44 -15.72 13.17
N GLY A 132 8.92 -15.60 11.94
CA GLY A 132 9.63 -15.01 10.81
C GLY A 132 9.06 -13.63 10.50
N LEU A 133 9.92 -12.62 10.30
CA LEU A 133 9.55 -11.32 9.74
C LEU A 133 10.21 -11.16 8.37
N VAL A 134 9.39 -10.83 7.37
CA VAL A 134 9.87 -10.53 6.02
C VAL A 134 9.29 -9.18 5.59
N PHE A 135 10.18 -8.28 5.26
CA PHE A 135 9.84 -6.96 4.72
C PHE A 135 10.15 -6.93 3.23
N ALA A 136 9.31 -6.27 2.45
CA ALA A 136 9.60 -5.92 1.06
C ALA A 136 9.64 -4.41 0.91
N ALA A 137 10.70 -3.90 0.29
CA ALA A 137 10.91 -2.48 0.07
C ALA A 137 11.60 -2.21 -1.27
N ARG A 138 11.48 -0.98 -1.77
CA ARG A 138 12.34 -0.46 -2.85
C ARG A 138 13.67 -0.01 -2.26
N ASP A 139 13.60 1.01 -1.43
CA ASP A 139 14.70 1.53 -0.62
C ASP A 139 14.31 1.40 0.84
N PRO A 140 15.00 0.53 1.61
CA PRO A 140 14.65 0.31 3.00
C PRO A 140 14.92 1.55 3.84
N GLY A 141 14.02 1.80 4.79
CA GLY A 141 14.18 2.83 5.80
C GLY A 141 15.40 2.58 6.69
N THR A 142 15.90 3.63 7.31
CA THR A 142 17.05 3.57 8.26
C THR A 142 16.74 2.69 9.47
N GLU A 143 15.46 2.55 9.82
CA GLU A 143 14.94 1.78 10.95
C GLU A 143 15.21 0.28 10.83
N LEU A 144 15.26 -0.23 9.60
CA LEU A 144 15.51 -1.63 9.27
C LEU A 144 16.96 -1.91 8.82
N ALA A 145 17.81 -0.90 8.86
CA ALA A 145 19.21 -1.04 8.47
C ALA A 145 19.92 -2.18 9.26
N GLY A 146 20.72 -2.97 8.56
CA GLY A 146 21.48 -4.08 9.14
C GLY A 146 20.70 -5.40 9.26
N LEU A 147 19.45 -5.47 8.82
CA LEU A 147 18.77 -6.76 8.64
C LEU A 147 19.34 -7.48 7.40
N PRO A 148 19.35 -8.84 7.39
CA PRO A 148 19.74 -9.59 6.19
C PRO A 148 18.91 -9.20 4.98
N GLU A 149 19.57 -8.95 3.85
CA GLU A 149 18.91 -8.51 2.62
C GLU A 149 18.98 -9.57 1.53
N LEU A 150 17.89 -9.72 0.80
CA LEU A 150 17.78 -10.45 -0.46
C LEU A 150 17.45 -9.44 -1.56
N GLU A 151 18.39 -9.19 -2.45
CA GLU A 151 18.16 -8.33 -3.61
C GLU A 151 17.43 -9.13 -4.70
N VAL A 152 16.30 -8.58 -5.16
CA VAL A 152 15.51 -9.12 -6.26
C VAL A 152 15.75 -8.23 -7.48
N THR A 153 16.35 -8.81 -8.50
CA THR A 153 16.63 -8.17 -9.78
C THR A 153 15.61 -8.62 -10.84
N GLY A 154 15.67 -8.04 -12.03
CA GLY A 154 14.85 -8.48 -13.16
C GLY A 154 15.10 -9.95 -13.52
N LEU A 155 14.14 -10.54 -14.22
CA LEU A 155 14.22 -11.91 -14.74
C LEU A 155 15.38 -12.04 -15.72
N GLY A 156 16.02 -13.21 -15.74
CA GLY A 156 16.96 -13.57 -16.78
C GLY A 156 16.27 -13.70 -18.15
N ASP A 157 17.05 -13.62 -19.24
CA ASP A 157 16.51 -13.58 -20.60
C ASP A 157 15.57 -14.75 -20.93
N SER A 158 15.85 -15.96 -20.44
CA SER A 158 15.00 -17.13 -20.65
C SER A 158 13.63 -16.98 -20.00
N ASP A 159 13.61 -16.52 -18.75
CA ASP A 159 12.39 -16.38 -17.97
C ASP A 159 11.57 -15.17 -18.43
N ALA A 160 12.27 -14.10 -18.84
CA ALA A 160 11.66 -12.93 -19.44
C ALA A 160 10.95 -13.28 -20.77
N ARG A 161 11.58 -14.12 -21.60
CA ARG A 161 10.94 -14.65 -22.83
C ARG A 161 9.72 -15.49 -22.51
N ALA A 162 9.84 -16.42 -21.58
CA ALA A 162 8.74 -17.28 -21.17
C ALA A 162 7.55 -16.47 -20.63
N LEU A 163 7.83 -15.41 -19.84
CA LEU A 163 6.79 -14.51 -19.33
C LEU A 163 6.08 -13.75 -20.46
N LEU A 164 6.83 -13.20 -21.43
CA LEU A 164 6.25 -12.51 -22.58
C LEU A 164 5.41 -13.44 -23.45
N GLU A 165 5.89 -14.64 -23.73
CA GLU A 165 5.16 -15.65 -24.52
C GLU A 165 3.88 -16.10 -23.84
N ALA A 166 3.88 -16.23 -22.51
CA ALA A 166 2.69 -16.58 -21.74
C ALA A 166 1.66 -15.45 -21.66
N ALA A 167 2.11 -14.19 -21.70
CA ALA A 167 1.26 -13.02 -21.56
C ALA A 167 0.59 -12.55 -22.86
N LEU A 168 1.23 -12.81 -24.01
CA LEU A 168 0.77 -12.32 -25.32
C LEU A 168 0.00 -13.40 -26.08
N ALA A 169 -1.23 -13.07 -26.45
CA ALA A 169 -2.09 -13.98 -27.24
C ALA A 169 -1.75 -14.03 -28.74
N GLY A 170 -0.75 -13.27 -29.22
CA GLY A 170 -0.43 -13.13 -30.63
C GLY A 170 1.07 -13.30 -30.92
N PRO A 171 1.46 -13.39 -32.21
CA PRO A 171 2.85 -13.52 -32.58
C PRO A 171 3.65 -12.28 -32.23
N LEU A 172 4.79 -12.47 -31.60
CA LEU A 172 5.77 -11.44 -31.27
C LEU A 172 7.03 -11.63 -32.10
N ASP A 173 7.40 -10.64 -32.87
CA ASP A 173 8.66 -10.67 -33.65
C ASP A 173 9.86 -10.82 -32.70
N ALA A 174 10.84 -11.65 -33.08
CA ALA A 174 11.98 -11.97 -32.21
C ALA A 174 12.84 -10.73 -31.89
N ARG A 175 12.97 -9.76 -32.83
CA ARG A 175 13.73 -8.52 -32.59
C ARG A 175 13.00 -7.60 -31.65
N VAL A 176 11.66 -7.49 -31.80
CA VAL A 176 10.80 -6.71 -30.91
C VAL A 176 10.84 -7.30 -29.50
N ARG A 177 10.75 -8.62 -29.37
CA ARG A 177 10.88 -9.32 -28.09
C ARG A 177 12.22 -9.02 -27.42
N ASP A 178 13.33 -9.22 -28.13
CA ASP A 178 14.67 -9.02 -27.57
C ASP A 178 14.90 -7.54 -27.17
N LEU A 179 14.32 -6.59 -27.93
CA LEU A 179 14.35 -5.17 -27.58
C LEU A 179 13.51 -4.87 -26.31
N ILE A 180 12.31 -5.45 -26.19
CA ILE A 180 11.48 -5.30 -24.98
C ILE A 180 12.23 -5.84 -23.76
N ILE A 181 12.87 -7.01 -23.86
CA ILE A 181 13.64 -7.60 -22.75
C ILE A 181 14.83 -6.69 -22.38
N ALA A 182 15.57 -6.20 -23.37
CA ALA A 182 16.70 -5.30 -23.12
C ALA A 182 16.29 -3.99 -22.47
N GLU A 183 15.21 -3.35 -22.93
CA GLU A 183 14.70 -2.10 -22.36
C GLU A 183 14.15 -2.28 -20.95
N THR A 184 13.43 -3.37 -20.71
CA THR A 184 12.83 -3.65 -19.39
C THR A 184 13.84 -4.18 -18.39
N ARG A 185 15.04 -4.59 -18.86
CA ARG A 185 16.05 -5.29 -18.04
C ARG A 185 15.46 -6.48 -17.27
N GLY A 186 14.50 -7.16 -17.88
CA GLY A 186 13.80 -8.28 -17.26
C GLY A 186 12.82 -7.90 -16.15
N ASN A 187 12.46 -6.62 -15.97
CA ASN A 187 11.47 -6.23 -14.97
C ASN A 187 10.10 -6.82 -15.34
N PRO A 188 9.51 -7.71 -14.50
CA PRO A 188 8.28 -8.42 -14.85
C PRO A 188 7.10 -7.53 -15.19
N LEU A 189 6.90 -6.46 -14.39
CA LEU A 189 5.81 -5.52 -14.65
C LEU A 189 5.99 -4.82 -16.01
N ALA A 190 7.20 -4.36 -16.27
CA ALA A 190 7.49 -3.70 -17.53
C ALA A 190 7.35 -4.65 -18.73
N LEU A 191 7.76 -5.90 -18.59
CA LEU A 191 7.56 -6.94 -19.59
C LEU A 191 6.08 -7.16 -19.89
N LEU A 192 5.21 -7.12 -18.89
CA LEU A 192 3.77 -7.31 -19.06
C LEU A 192 3.08 -6.06 -19.62
N GLU A 193 3.48 -4.86 -19.18
CA GLU A 193 2.77 -3.62 -19.52
C GLU A 193 3.25 -2.98 -20.83
N LEU A 194 4.52 -3.13 -21.17
CA LEU A 194 5.09 -2.48 -22.37
C LEU A 194 4.42 -2.95 -23.67
N PRO A 195 4.15 -4.25 -23.86
CA PRO A 195 3.46 -4.73 -25.07
C PRO A 195 2.04 -4.19 -25.23
N HIS A 196 1.31 -3.93 -24.13
CA HIS A 196 -0.04 -3.35 -24.20
C HIS A 196 -0.06 -1.92 -24.77
N GLY A 197 1.07 -1.25 -24.74
CA GLY A 197 1.25 0.07 -25.36
C GLY A 197 1.62 0.05 -26.83
N LEU A 198 1.82 -1.13 -27.42
CA LEU A 198 2.21 -1.32 -28.82
C LEU A 198 1.03 -1.83 -29.65
N THR A 199 0.95 -1.40 -30.91
CA THR A 199 -0.02 -1.93 -31.85
C THR A 199 0.35 -3.34 -32.31
N PRO A 200 -0.61 -4.16 -32.80
CA PRO A 200 -0.29 -5.46 -33.36
C PRO A 200 0.74 -5.43 -34.51
N ALA A 201 0.76 -4.36 -35.30
CA ALA A 201 1.74 -4.16 -36.37
C ALA A 201 3.16 -3.90 -35.81
N GLU A 202 3.29 -3.14 -34.74
CA GLU A 202 4.57 -2.91 -34.06
C GLU A 202 5.09 -4.18 -33.39
N LEU A 203 4.21 -4.97 -32.77
CA LEU A 203 4.55 -6.27 -32.17
C LEU A 203 5.01 -7.29 -33.22
N ALA A 204 4.46 -7.22 -34.44
CA ALA A 204 4.82 -8.07 -35.57
C ALA A 204 6.06 -7.61 -36.34
N GLY A 205 6.82 -6.61 -35.85
CA GLY A 205 8.07 -6.13 -36.47
C GLY A 205 7.88 -4.92 -37.39
N GLY A 206 6.77 -4.19 -37.30
CA GLY A 206 6.55 -2.93 -38.04
C GLY A 206 7.49 -1.79 -37.57
N PHE A 207 7.78 -0.85 -38.48
CA PHE A 207 8.67 0.29 -38.21
C PHE A 207 8.09 1.21 -37.15
N GLY A 208 8.86 1.50 -36.10
CA GLY A 208 8.59 2.57 -35.15
C GLY A 208 8.41 2.15 -33.69
N LEU A 209 9.46 1.54 -33.10
CA LEU A 209 9.50 1.52 -31.63
C LEU A 209 9.71 2.93 -31.10
N PRO A 210 8.85 3.41 -30.16
CA PRO A 210 8.95 4.76 -29.64
C PRO A 210 10.30 5.01 -28.99
N GLY A 211 10.91 6.17 -29.28
CA GLY A 211 12.19 6.57 -28.74
C GLY A 211 12.25 6.63 -27.21
N ALA A 212 13.46 6.59 -26.69
CA ALA A 212 13.88 6.42 -25.32
C ALA A 212 13.25 7.40 -24.28
N ALA A 213 12.03 7.14 -23.83
CA ALA A 213 11.53 7.68 -22.57
C ALA A 213 11.94 6.75 -21.42
N PRO A 214 12.23 7.27 -20.20
CA PRO A 214 12.54 6.45 -19.03
C PRO A 214 11.44 5.40 -18.76
N LEU A 215 11.82 4.17 -18.44
CA LEU A 215 10.90 3.03 -18.25
C LEU A 215 9.75 3.33 -17.29
N ALA A 216 10.03 4.02 -16.18
CA ALA A 216 9.02 4.41 -15.19
C ALA A 216 7.93 5.31 -15.81
N GLY A 217 8.31 6.29 -16.64
CA GLY A 217 7.37 7.14 -17.36
C GLY A 217 6.52 6.36 -18.35
N ARG A 218 7.11 5.40 -19.06
CA ARG A 218 6.38 4.56 -20.05
C ARG A 218 5.34 3.65 -19.38
N ILE A 219 5.64 3.11 -18.19
CA ILE A 219 4.68 2.32 -17.42
C ILE A 219 3.53 3.20 -16.93
N GLU A 220 3.84 4.39 -16.40
CA GLU A 220 2.81 5.36 -16.01
C GLU A 220 1.94 5.79 -17.18
N ASP A 221 2.55 6.06 -18.35
CA ASP A 221 1.84 6.39 -19.59
C ASP A 221 0.97 5.22 -20.07
N SER A 222 1.41 3.97 -19.86
CA SER A 222 0.59 2.78 -20.16
C SER A 222 -0.66 2.74 -19.28
N PHE A 223 -0.51 2.92 -17.96
CA PHE A 223 -1.67 2.99 -17.07
C PHE A 223 -2.57 4.20 -17.38
N ALA A 224 -2.01 5.36 -17.73
CA ALA A 224 -2.79 6.52 -18.14
C ALA A 224 -3.64 6.21 -19.38
N ARG A 225 -3.07 5.59 -20.42
CA ARG A 225 -3.82 5.16 -21.61
C ARG A 225 -4.90 4.12 -21.29
N GLN A 226 -4.62 3.14 -20.43
CA GLN A 226 -5.62 2.16 -19.99
C GLN A 226 -6.79 2.85 -19.26
N LEU A 227 -6.48 3.83 -18.40
CA LEU A 227 -7.49 4.63 -17.72
C LEU A 227 -8.33 5.47 -18.70
N ASP A 228 -7.70 6.08 -19.68
CA ASP A 228 -8.38 6.91 -20.69
C ASP A 228 -9.30 6.10 -21.62
N ALA A 229 -9.02 4.82 -21.82
CA ALA A 229 -9.88 3.91 -22.57
C ALA A 229 -11.14 3.48 -21.81
N LEU A 230 -11.20 3.70 -20.48
CA LEU A 230 -12.35 3.31 -19.66
C LEU A 230 -13.50 4.34 -19.76
N PRO A 231 -14.75 3.90 -19.53
CA PRO A 231 -15.89 4.82 -19.40
C PRO A 231 -15.63 5.89 -18.32
N GLU A 232 -16.14 7.10 -18.53
CA GLU A 232 -15.91 8.22 -17.60
C GLU A 232 -16.34 7.90 -16.16
N THR A 233 -17.47 7.23 -15.98
CA THR A 233 -17.95 6.82 -14.65
C THR A 233 -17.00 5.82 -13.97
N THR A 234 -16.36 4.95 -14.75
CA THR A 234 -15.34 4.00 -14.26
C THR A 234 -14.06 4.73 -13.87
N ARG A 235 -13.59 5.66 -14.69
CA ARG A 235 -12.43 6.51 -14.36
C ARG A 235 -12.65 7.28 -13.06
N ARG A 236 -13.81 7.92 -12.91
CA ARG A 236 -14.17 8.63 -11.67
C ARG A 236 -14.22 7.72 -10.45
N LEU A 237 -14.70 6.47 -10.61
CA LEU A 237 -14.67 5.48 -9.54
C LEU A 237 -13.23 5.11 -9.14
N LEU A 238 -12.34 4.90 -10.12
CA LEU A 238 -10.94 4.58 -9.85
C LEU A 238 -10.20 5.75 -9.19
N GLN A 239 -10.46 6.98 -9.62
CA GLN A 239 -9.93 8.19 -9.00
C GLN A 239 -10.38 8.31 -7.53
N LEU A 240 -11.67 8.07 -7.26
CA LEU A 240 -12.22 8.06 -5.90
C LEU A 240 -11.57 6.96 -5.04
N ALA A 241 -11.46 5.74 -5.57
CA ALA A 241 -10.81 4.64 -4.88
C ALA A 241 -9.31 4.88 -4.63
N ALA A 242 -8.65 5.62 -5.53
CA ALA A 242 -7.25 6.00 -5.35
C ALA A 242 -7.06 7.07 -4.28
N ALA A 243 -8.06 7.92 -4.07
CA ALA A 243 -8.05 8.98 -3.04
C ALA A 243 -8.22 8.42 -1.62
N ASP A 244 -8.81 7.23 -1.44
CA ASP A 244 -8.87 6.56 -0.13
C ASP A 244 -7.82 5.46 -0.03
N PRO A 245 -6.83 5.60 0.88
CA PRO A 245 -5.74 4.63 1.02
C PRO A 245 -6.14 3.33 1.70
N SER A 246 -7.18 3.35 2.51
CA SER A 246 -7.58 2.19 3.31
C SER A 246 -8.11 1.03 2.47
N GLY A 247 -8.57 1.32 1.25
CA GLY A 247 -9.27 0.36 0.42
C GLY A 247 -10.58 -0.13 1.05
N ASP A 248 -11.15 0.62 1.99
CA ASP A 248 -12.45 0.28 2.59
C ASP A 248 -13.54 0.31 1.51
N ARG A 249 -13.94 -0.88 1.09
CA ARG A 249 -14.96 -1.05 0.06
C ARG A 249 -16.26 -0.33 0.40
N SER A 250 -16.70 -0.38 1.65
CA SER A 250 -17.96 0.24 2.06
C SER A 250 -17.87 1.75 2.06
N LEU A 251 -16.74 2.31 2.46
CA LEU A 251 -16.47 3.74 2.39
C LEU A 251 -16.46 4.23 0.94
N VAL A 252 -15.71 3.57 0.08
CA VAL A 252 -15.61 3.92 -1.35
C VAL A 252 -16.99 3.88 -2.03
N TRP A 253 -17.81 2.85 -1.78
CA TRP A 253 -19.14 2.76 -2.39
C TRP A 253 -20.14 3.77 -1.83
N ARG A 254 -20.07 4.12 -0.55
CA ARG A 254 -20.87 5.21 0.01
C ARG A 254 -20.52 6.56 -0.62
N ALA A 255 -19.21 6.85 -0.75
CA ALA A 255 -18.73 8.07 -1.40
C ALA A 255 -19.07 8.09 -2.90
N ALA A 256 -18.97 6.95 -3.59
CA ALA A 256 -19.40 6.82 -4.99
C ALA A 256 -20.89 7.15 -5.15
N GLY A 257 -21.74 6.69 -4.23
CA GLY A 257 -23.16 7.04 -4.20
C GLY A 257 -23.40 8.55 -4.06
N ARG A 258 -22.60 9.25 -3.24
CA ARG A 258 -22.67 10.72 -3.12
C ARG A 258 -22.30 11.45 -4.41
N LEU A 259 -21.37 10.88 -5.17
CA LEU A 259 -20.93 11.42 -6.46
C LEU A 259 -21.80 10.95 -7.64
N GLY A 260 -22.88 10.21 -7.41
CA GLY A 260 -23.74 9.67 -8.45
C GLY A 260 -23.08 8.58 -9.32
N ILE A 261 -22.04 7.92 -8.82
CA ILE A 261 -21.33 6.88 -9.54
C ILE A 261 -22.04 5.53 -9.27
N PRO A 262 -22.58 4.86 -10.30
CA PRO A 262 -23.33 3.61 -10.12
C PRO A 262 -22.39 2.44 -9.82
N VAL A 263 -22.85 1.43 -9.07
CA VAL A 263 -22.08 0.21 -8.71
C VAL A 263 -21.52 -0.51 -9.93
N ARG A 264 -22.28 -0.54 -11.04
CA ARG A 264 -21.83 -1.14 -12.31
C ARG A 264 -20.56 -0.50 -12.90
N ALA A 265 -20.18 0.70 -12.47
CA ALA A 265 -18.96 1.36 -12.92
C ALA A 265 -17.68 0.59 -12.52
N GLY A 266 -17.75 -0.34 -11.58
CA GLY A 266 -16.60 -1.17 -11.17
C GLY A 266 -16.24 -2.27 -12.18
N ALA A 267 -17.20 -2.79 -12.95
CA ALA A 267 -16.98 -3.94 -13.82
C ALA A 267 -15.88 -3.70 -14.89
N PRO A 268 -15.89 -2.60 -15.67
CA PRO A 268 -14.86 -2.37 -16.69
C PRO A 268 -13.46 -2.25 -16.11
N ALA A 269 -13.30 -1.72 -14.89
CA ALA A 269 -12.00 -1.61 -14.23
C ALA A 269 -11.45 -2.96 -13.78
N THR A 270 -12.34 -3.87 -13.35
CA THR A 270 -11.97 -5.25 -12.99
C THR A 270 -11.63 -6.06 -14.24
N GLU A 271 -12.40 -5.92 -15.32
CA GLU A 271 -12.15 -6.56 -16.62
C GLU A 271 -10.82 -6.10 -17.22
N ALA A 272 -10.48 -4.80 -17.09
CA ALA A 272 -9.19 -4.26 -17.50
C ALA A 272 -8.03 -4.69 -16.57
N GLY A 273 -8.29 -5.41 -15.48
CA GLY A 273 -7.26 -5.89 -14.57
C GLY A 273 -6.58 -4.80 -13.74
N LEU A 274 -7.17 -3.61 -13.60
CA LEU A 274 -6.58 -2.50 -12.86
C LEU A 274 -6.87 -2.53 -11.36
N VAL A 275 -8.05 -3.05 -10.98
CA VAL A 275 -8.53 -3.06 -9.59
C VAL A 275 -9.39 -4.28 -9.31
N GLU A 276 -9.38 -4.73 -8.07
CA GLU A 276 -10.28 -5.75 -7.53
C GLU A 276 -11.17 -5.14 -6.45
N PHE A 277 -12.49 -5.35 -6.60
CA PHE A 277 -13.50 -4.93 -5.61
C PHE A 277 -13.99 -6.16 -4.82
N ALA A 278 -13.10 -6.78 -4.02
CA ALA A 278 -13.41 -7.93 -3.18
C ALA A 278 -13.87 -7.49 -1.77
N SER A 279 -13.28 -8.01 -0.70
CA SER A 279 -13.47 -7.51 0.67
C SER A 279 -12.94 -6.09 0.86
N GLN A 280 -11.87 -5.76 0.15
CA GLN A 280 -11.26 -4.44 0.03
C GLN A 280 -11.15 -4.04 -1.44
N VAL A 281 -11.03 -2.74 -1.70
CA VAL A 281 -10.66 -2.20 -3.02
C VAL A 281 -9.15 -2.24 -3.12
N ARG A 282 -8.65 -3.06 -4.04
CA ARG A 282 -7.21 -3.24 -4.21
C ARG A 282 -6.80 -2.96 -5.64
N PHE A 283 -5.94 -1.98 -5.85
CA PHE A 283 -5.28 -1.78 -7.13
C PHE A 283 -4.25 -2.88 -7.35
N ARG A 284 -4.23 -3.48 -8.54
CA ARG A 284 -3.24 -4.52 -8.88
C ARG A 284 -1.81 -4.01 -8.81
N HIS A 285 -1.62 -2.72 -9.07
CA HIS A 285 -0.30 -2.10 -9.00
C HIS A 285 -0.35 -0.71 -8.38
N PRO A 286 0.61 -0.34 -7.50
CA PRO A 286 0.68 1.01 -6.91
C PRO A 286 0.75 2.13 -7.94
N LEU A 287 1.43 1.92 -9.09
CA LEU A 287 1.49 2.90 -10.17
C LEU A 287 0.13 3.12 -10.85
N ALA A 288 -0.71 2.08 -10.97
CA ALA A 288 -2.07 2.24 -11.49
C ALA A 288 -2.90 3.12 -10.55
N ARG A 289 -2.76 2.97 -9.22
CA ARG A 289 -3.39 3.85 -8.23
C ARG A 289 -2.89 5.28 -8.36
N SER A 290 -1.57 5.49 -8.41
CA SER A 290 -0.96 6.81 -8.57
C SER A 290 -1.39 7.48 -9.89
N ALA A 291 -1.45 6.72 -10.99
CA ALA A 291 -1.94 7.21 -12.27
C ALA A 291 -3.41 7.61 -12.19
N ALA A 292 -4.27 6.80 -11.58
CA ALA A 292 -5.68 7.11 -11.38
C ALA A 292 -5.86 8.40 -10.56
N TYR A 293 -5.17 8.55 -9.43
CA TYR A 293 -5.26 9.76 -8.61
C TYR A 293 -4.78 11.02 -9.35
N ARG A 294 -3.65 10.93 -10.06
CA ARG A 294 -3.09 12.06 -10.83
C ARG A 294 -3.91 12.43 -12.05
N SER A 295 -4.65 11.49 -12.64
CA SER A 295 -5.54 11.79 -13.78
C SER A 295 -6.72 12.67 -13.41
N ALA A 296 -7.07 12.79 -12.12
CA ALA A 296 -8.12 13.68 -11.66
C ALA A 296 -7.64 15.14 -11.66
N SER A 297 -8.51 16.05 -12.12
CA SER A 297 -8.29 17.50 -11.97
C SER A 297 -8.24 17.89 -10.49
N LEU A 298 -7.67 19.06 -10.17
CA LEU A 298 -7.66 19.58 -8.80
C LEU A 298 -9.07 19.60 -8.20
N SER A 299 -10.03 20.19 -8.92
CA SER A 299 -11.43 20.23 -8.47
C SER A 299 -12.06 18.83 -8.33
N GLY A 300 -11.70 17.91 -9.22
CA GLY A 300 -12.12 16.51 -9.13
C GLY A 300 -11.60 15.83 -7.86
N ARG A 301 -10.32 16.00 -7.53
CA ARG A 301 -9.74 15.47 -6.29
C ARG A 301 -10.43 16.06 -5.05
N GLN A 302 -10.64 17.39 -5.03
CA GLN A 302 -11.35 18.05 -3.93
C GLN A 302 -12.77 17.49 -3.74
N GLN A 303 -13.52 17.27 -4.82
CA GLN A 303 -14.86 16.67 -4.76
C GLN A 303 -14.82 15.24 -4.21
N MET A 304 -13.83 14.44 -4.59
CA MET A 304 -13.66 13.06 -4.09
C MET A 304 -13.34 13.05 -2.60
N HIS A 305 -12.41 13.89 -2.17
CA HIS A 305 -12.07 14.01 -0.75
C HIS A 305 -13.25 14.56 0.06
N ALA A 306 -14.04 15.51 -0.46
CA ALA A 306 -15.25 15.99 0.18
C ALA A 306 -16.28 14.86 0.38
N ALA A 307 -16.52 14.05 -0.67
CA ALA A 307 -17.44 12.92 -0.59
C ALA A 307 -16.95 11.84 0.42
N LEU A 308 -15.65 11.57 0.45
CA LEU A 308 -15.05 10.65 1.43
C LEU A 308 -15.17 11.18 2.86
N ALA A 309 -14.89 12.47 3.08
CA ALA A 309 -15.04 13.12 4.38
C ALA A 309 -16.48 13.05 4.90
N GLU A 310 -17.46 13.25 4.00
CA GLU A 310 -18.88 13.25 4.35
C GLU A 310 -19.37 11.87 4.83
N VAL A 311 -18.86 10.80 4.23
CA VAL A 311 -19.26 9.42 4.55
C VAL A 311 -18.40 8.77 5.62
N THR A 312 -17.28 9.37 6.01
CA THR A 312 -16.42 8.89 7.10
C THR A 312 -17.09 9.22 8.45
N ASP A 313 -17.27 8.22 9.28
CA ASP A 313 -17.85 8.39 10.62
C ASP A 313 -16.88 9.20 11.51
N PRO A 314 -17.28 10.39 11.98
CA PRO A 314 -16.42 11.23 12.81
C PRO A 314 -16.11 10.63 14.18
N ALA A 315 -16.89 9.67 14.67
CA ALA A 315 -16.65 9.01 15.93
C ALA A 315 -15.71 7.80 15.78
N ALA A 316 -15.85 7.05 14.67
CA ALA A 316 -15.05 5.86 14.41
C ALA A 316 -13.67 6.19 13.83
N ASP A 317 -13.58 7.16 12.93
CA ASP A 317 -12.32 7.54 12.27
C ASP A 317 -12.19 9.07 12.08
N PRO A 318 -12.05 9.81 13.19
CA PRO A 318 -11.97 11.26 13.14
C PRO A 318 -10.72 11.79 12.43
N ASP A 319 -9.61 11.04 12.44
CA ASP A 319 -8.33 11.45 11.85
C ASP A 319 -8.40 11.39 10.33
N ARG A 320 -8.94 10.30 9.78
CA ARG A 320 -9.20 10.15 8.34
C ARG A 320 -10.16 11.21 7.83
N ARG A 321 -11.25 11.47 8.58
CA ARG A 321 -12.20 12.50 8.20
C ARG A 321 -11.54 13.88 8.13
N ALA A 322 -10.74 14.24 9.13
CA ALA A 322 -10.02 15.51 9.17
C ALA A 322 -9.06 15.64 7.99
N TRP A 323 -8.33 14.58 7.66
CA TRP A 323 -7.44 14.55 6.51
C TRP A 323 -8.20 14.74 5.18
N HIS A 324 -9.28 14.00 4.96
CA HIS A 324 -10.09 14.18 3.75
C HIS A 324 -10.71 15.59 3.67
N ARG A 325 -11.10 16.19 4.79
CA ARG A 325 -11.59 17.59 4.81
C ARG A 325 -10.49 18.56 4.40
N ALA A 326 -9.26 18.34 4.86
CA ALA A 326 -8.12 19.18 4.49
C ALA A 326 -7.82 19.10 2.99
N GLU A 327 -7.78 17.89 2.43
CA GLU A 327 -7.56 17.67 0.99
C GLU A 327 -8.71 18.20 0.10
N ALA A 328 -9.91 18.33 0.67
CA ALA A 328 -11.07 18.90 -0.01
C ALA A 328 -11.10 20.43 0.01
N ALA A 329 -10.38 21.06 0.95
CA ALA A 329 -10.42 22.50 1.16
C ALA A 329 -9.87 23.26 -0.06
N ALA A 330 -10.59 24.26 -0.52
CA ALA A 330 -10.15 25.14 -1.60
C ALA A 330 -9.28 26.32 -1.12
N GLY A 331 -9.11 26.45 0.20
CA GLY A 331 -8.35 27.49 0.88
C GLY A 331 -8.41 27.32 2.39
N PRO A 332 -7.82 28.26 3.16
CA PRO A 332 -7.81 28.19 4.61
C PRO A 332 -9.22 28.10 5.21
N ASP A 333 -9.43 27.09 6.06
CA ASP A 333 -10.71 26.81 6.77
C ASP A 333 -10.42 26.56 8.24
N GLU A 334 -10.96 27.43 9.11
CA GLU A 334 -10.69 27.39 10.56
C GLU A 334 -11.27 26.12 11.21
N GLU A 335 -12.40 25.59 10.73
CA GLU A 335 -12.97 24.35 11.27
C GLU A 335 -12.11 23.14 10.91
N VAL A 336 -11.61 23.10 9.67
CA VAL A 336 -10.66 22.07 9.21
C VAL A 336 -9.36 22.17 10.00
N ALA A 337 -8.84 23.39 10.20
CA ALA A 337 -7.64 23.59 11.00
C ALA A 337 -7.81 23.09 12.44
N ALA A 338 -8.96 23.37 13.06
CA ALA A 338 -9.28 22.87 14.40
C ALA A 338 -9.44 21.33 14.46
N GLU A 339 -9.97 20.70 13.41
CA GLU A 339 -10.03 19.23 13.31
C GLU A 339 -8.63 18.63 13.18
N LEU A 340 -7.77 19.18 12.33
CA LEU A 340 -6.38 18.76 12.18
C LEU A 340 -5.58 18.92 13.48
N GLU A 341 -5.81 20.01 14.23
CA GLU A 341 -5.18 20.20 15.52
C GLU A 341 -5.60 19.12 16.54
N ARG A 342 -6.88 18.77 16.58
CA ARG A 342 -7.34 17.64 17.41
C ARG A 342 -6.73 16.31 16.97
N SER A 343 -6.59 16.09 15.67
CA SER A 343 -5.94 14.89 15.12
C SER A 343 -4.45 14.84 15.47
N ALA A 344 -3.76 15.98 15.40
CA ALA A 344 -2.37 16.11 15.86
C ALA A 344 -2.24 15.77 17.35
N GLY A 345 -3.14 16.27 18.19
CA GLY A 345 -3.18 15.95 19.62
C GLY A 345 -3.39 14.45 19.88
N ARG A 346 -4.31 13.80 19.16
CA ARG A 346 -4.52 12.35 19.25
C ARG A 346 -3.29 11.55 18.76
N ALA A 347 -2.69 11.96 17.65
CA ALA A 347 -1.45 11.34 17.16
C ALA A 347 -0.31 11.47 18.17
N GLN A 348 -0.14 12.65 18.74
CA GLN A 348 0.86 12.90 19.78
C GLN A 348 0.59 12.06 21.04
N ALA A 349 -0.66 11.95 21.48
CA ALA A 349 -1.04 11.12 22.62
C ALA A 349 -0.75 9.63 22.40
N ARG A 350 -0.75 9.16 21.15
CA ARG A 350 -0.34 7.80 20.78
C ARG A 350 1.18 7.66 20.56
N GLY A 351 1.95 8.72 20.75
CA GLY A 351 3.40 8.72 20.55
C GLY A 351 3.86 8.91 19.09
N GLY A 352 2.94 9.26 18.20
CA GLY A 352 3.19 9.51 16.78
C GLY A 352 3.60 10.94 16.51
N LEU A 353 4.85 11.32 16.84
CA LEU A 353 5.34 12.69 16.66
C LEU A 353 5.38 13.13 15.19
N ALA A 354 5.73 12.21 14.28
CA ALA A 354 5.74 12.50 12.84
C ALA A 354 4.32 12.76 12.32
N ALA A 355 3.35 11.92 12.71
CA ALA A 355 1.96 12.10 12.38
C ALA A 355 1.38 13.42 12.94
N ALA A 356 1.71 13.75 14.19
CA ALA A 356 1.32 15.02 14.77
C ALA A 356 1.88 16.21 13.98
N ALA A 357 3.16 16.15 13.58
CA ALA A 357 3.81 17.20 12.78
C ALA A 357 3.13 17.37 11.41
N ALA A 358 2.72 16.28 10.76
CA ALA A 358 2.06 16.33 9.47
C ALA A 358 0.66 16.97 9.55
N PHE A 359 -0.14 16.64 10.56
CA PHE A 359 -1.39 17.36 10.81
C PHE A 359 -1.19 18.85 11.11
N TRP A 360 -0.07 19.22 11.77
CA TRP A 360 0.30 20.62 11.98
C TRP A 360 0.69 21.36 10.69
N THR A 361 1.42 20.68 9.77
CA THR A 361 1.79 21.28 8.48
C THR A 361 0.60 21.41 7.54
N GLY A 362 -0.33 20.45 7.53
CA GLY A 362 -1.59 20.54 6.78
C GLY A 362 -2.49 21.71 7.22
N ARG A 363 -2.27 22.27 8.40
CA ARG A 363 -2.96 23.46 8.91
C ARG A 363 -2.52 24.77 8.21
N CYS A 364 -1.36 24.78 7.58
CA CYS A 364 -0.78 25.97 6.94
C CYS A 364 -1.14 26.11 5.44
N CYS A 365 -1.82 25.14 4.87
CA CYS A 365 -2.34 25.15 3.48
C CYS A 365 -3.82 25.47 3.48
#